data_79281a01241defe1b231b9874e9eee56
#
_entry.id   79281a01241defe1b231b9874e9eee56
#
_cell.length_a   1.000
_cell.length_b   1.000
_cell.length_c   1.000
_cell.angle_alpha   90.00
_cell.angle_beta   90.00
_cell.angle_gamma   90.00
#
_symmetry.space_group_name_H-M   'P 1'
#
loop_
_entity.id
_entity.type
_entity.pdbx_description
1 polymer ?
#
loop_
_entity_poly.entity_id
_entity_poly.type
_entity_poly.pdbx_seq_one_letter_code
_entity_poly.pdbx_strand_id
1 'polypeptide(L)' 'MPQRKRVAVSRVIADGETICPCVIEMEHGKVIDFYRLAHELPSTEWHCGTVVLACSDGEWTIMSSTVEGMFQ' A
#
# COMPACT_ATOMS: atom_id res chain seq x y z
N MET A 1 7.27 0.62 20.40
CA MET A 1 6.94 1.63 19.38
C MET A 1 6.36 0.96 18.15
N PRO A 2 5.21 1.40 17.71
CA PRO A 2 4.65 0.86 16.46
C PRO A 2 5.55 1.26 15.30
N GLN A 3 5.81 0.32 14.43
CA GLN A 3 6.60 0.56 13.23
C GLN A 3 5.67 0.73 12.05
N ARG A 4 5.25 1.95 11.83
CA ARG A 4 4.40 2.27 10.71
C ARG A 4 5.24 2.65 9.51
N LYS A 5 4.99 1.99 8.41
CA LYS A 5 5.67 2.25 7.15
C LYS A 5 4.68 2.83 6.16
N ARG A 6 5.06 3.90 5.49
CA ARG A 6 4.24 4.52 4.47
C ARG A 6 4.94 4.36 3.13
N VAL A 7 4.24 3.76 2.18
CA VAL A 7 4.79 3.47 0.86
C VAL A 7 3.85 3.98 -0.20
N ALA A 8 4.37 4.73 -1.16
CA ALA A 8 3.59 5.17 -2.31
C ALA A 8 3.93 4.27 -3.49
N VAL A 9 2.90 3.76 -4.15
CA VAL A 9 3.06 2.88 -5.30
C VAL A 9 2.30 3.44 -6.50
N SER A 10 2.66 2.99 -7.68
CA SER A 10 2.04 3.49 -8.90
C SER A 10 0.55 3.19 -8.94
N ARG A 11 0.15 2.03 -8.46
CA ARG A 11 -1.23 1.57 -8.56
C ARG A 11 -1.55 0.57 -7.48
N VAL A 12 -2.76 0.67 -6.94
CA VAL A 12 -3.31 -0.34 -6.04
C VAL A 12 -4.65 -0.78 -6.60
N ILE A 13 -4.87 -2.08 -6.62
CA ILE A 13 -6.17 -2.66 -6.98
C ILE A 13 -6.74 -3.25 -5.71
N ALA A 14 -7.86 -2.71 -5.25
CA ALA A 14 -8.48 -3.11 -4.00
C ALA A 14 -9.97 -3.30 -4.22
N ASP A 15 -10.45 -4.52 -4.01
CA ASP A 15 -11.87 -4.86 -4.13
C ASP A 15 -12.46 -4.38 -5.47
N GLY A 16 -11.73 -4.60 -6.55
CA GLY A 16 -12.18 -4.23 -7.89
C GLY A 16 -11.97 -2.77 -8.25
N GLU A 17 -11.49 -1.96 -7.33
CA GLU A 17 -11.20 -0.56 -7.59
C GLU A 17 -9.70 -0.34 -7.80
N THR A 18 -9.38 0.56 -8.74
CA THR A 18 -8.00 0.92 -9.01
C THR A 18 -7.74 2.33 -8.49
N ILE A 19 -6.71 2.45 -7.67
CA ILE A 19 -6.28 3.73 -7.09
C ILE A 19 -4.87 4.00 -7.57
N CYS A 20 -4.64 5.09 -8.23
CA CYS A 20 -3.30 5.46 -8.71
C CYS A 20 -3.13 6.97 -8.78
N PRO A 21 -2.03 7.51 -8.22
CA PRO A 21 -1.10 6.80 -7.35
C PRO A 21 -1.70 6.56 -5.97
N CYS A 22 -1.18 5.58 -5.25
CA CYS A 22 -1.75 5.20 -3.97
C CYS A 22 -0.69 5.11 -2.89
N VAL A 23 -1.06 5.53 -1.68
CA VAL A 23 -0.23 5.38 -0.50
C VAL A 23 -0.78 4.21 0.31
N ILE A 24 0.10 3.31 0.72
CA ILE A 24 -0.25 2.19 1.59
C ILE A 24 0.47 2.40 2.91
N GLU A 25 -0.30 2.39 4.00
CA GLU A 25 0.29 2.44 5.35
C GLU A 25 0.27 1.05 5.96
N MET A 26 1.42 0.62 6.40
CA MET A 26 1.60 -0.73 6.94
C MET A 26 2.16 -0.66 8.35
N GLU A 27 1.81 -1.65 9.16
CA GLU A 27 2.34 -1.80 10.50
C GLU A 27 2.47 -3.28 10.78
N HIS A 28 3.67 -3.70 11.16
CA HIS A 28 3.98 -5.11 11.44
C HIS A 28 3.60 -6.04 10.29
N GLY A 29 3.82 -5.60 9.06
CA GLY A 29 3.54 -6.40 7.88
C GLY A 29 2.07 -6.44 7.46
N LYS A 30 1.22 -5.68 8.13
CA LYS A 30 -0.21 -5.61 7.81
C LYS A 30 -0.55 -4.27 7.21
N VAL A 31 -1.47 -4.27 6.26
CA VAL A 31 -1.99 -3.04 5.68
C VAL A 31 -3.03 -2.48 6.64
N ILE A 32 -2.77 -1.27 7.15
CA ILE A 32 -3.70 -0.63 8.08
C ILE A 32 -4.54 0.44 7.40
N ASP A 33 -4.04 0.99 6.29
CA ASP A 33 -4.79 1.98 5.54
C ASP A 33 -4.19 2.13 4.14
N PHE A 34 -4.97 2.63 3.21
CA PHE A 34 -4.49 2.99 1.88
C PHE A 34 -5.41 4.07 1.31
N TYR A 35 -4.83 4.98 0.55
CA TYR A 35 -5.60 6.11 0.01
C TYR A 35 -4.87 6.72 -1.18
N ARG A 36 -5.61 7.46 -1.99
CA ARG A 36 -5.03 8.13 -3.14
C ARG A 36 -4.05 9.21 -2.67
N LEU A 37 -2.89 9.25 -3.30
CA LEU A 37 -1.90 10.27 -3.02
C LEU A 37 -2.33 11.56 -3.72
N ALA A 38 -2.65 12.58 -2.94
CA ALA A 38 -3.10 13.87 -3.48
C ALA A 38 -1.94 14.85 -3.64
N HIS A 39 -0.92 14.72 -2.81
CA HIS A 39 0.26 15.58 -2.86
C HIS A 39 1.40 14.86 -2.15
N GLU A 40 2.61 15.38 -2.30
CA GLU A 40 3.77 14.78 -1.69
C GLU A 40 3.64 14.73 -0.17
N LEU A 41 4.00 13.57 0.38
CA LEU A 41 4.00 13.35 1.82
C LEU A 41 5.43 13.12 2.30
N PRO A 42 5.81 13.71 3.45
CA PRO A 42 7.14 13.47 4.00
C PRO A 42 7.27 12.02 4.47
N SER A 43 8.51 11.53 4.48
CA SER A 43 8.84 10.18 4.96
C SER A 43 8.10 9.08 4.23
N THR A 44 7.84 9.27 2.93
CA THR A 44 7.15 8.30 2.11
C THR A 44 8.12 7.70 1.11
N GLU A 45 8.19 6.38 1.07
CA GLU A 45 8.99 5.68 0.07
C GLU A 45 8.16 5.53 -1.21
N TRP A 46 8.81 5.72 -2.35
CA TRP A 46 8.17 5.57 -3.65
C TRP A 46 8.64 4.29 -4.31
N HIS A 47 7.69 3.51 -4.80
CA HIS A 47 7.98 2.29 -5.56
C HIS A 47 7.08 2.23 -6.77
N CYS A 48 7.68 1.94 -7.93
CA CYS A 48 6.89 1.74 -9.15
C CYS A 48 6.34 0.32 -9.17
N GLY A 49 5.08 0.19 -9.50
CA GLY A 49 4.48 -1.12 -9.63
C GLY A 49 3.03 -1.15 -9.16
N THR A 50 2.47 -2.34 -9.18
CA THR A 50 1.07 -2.56 -8.83
C THR A 50 0.98 -3.48 -7.62
N VAL A 51 0.12 -3.12 -6.68
CA VAL A 51 -0.17 -3.95 -5.49
C VAL A 51 -1.64 -4.31 -5.54
N VAL A 52 -1.94 -5.60 -5.37
CA VAL A 52 -3.32 -6.08 -5.30
C VAL A 52 -3.64 -6.42 -3.85
N LEU A 53 -4.68 -5.79 -3.33
CA LEU A 53 -5.12 -5.99 -1.95
C LEU A 53 -6.43 -6.75 -1.92
N ALA A 54 -6.61 -7.56 -0.89
CA ALA A 54 -7.86 -8.27 -0.64
C ALA A 54 -8.29 -8.00 0.79
N CYS A 55 -9.60 -7.87 0.97
CA CYS A 55 -10.18 -7.69 2.29
C CYS A 55 -10.79 -9.00 2.76
N SER A 56 -10.46 -9.42 3.97
CA SER A 56 -11.00 -10.61 4.58
C SER A 56 -11.20 -10.32 6.07
N ASP A 57 -12.43 -10.51 6.55
CA ASP A 57 -12.78 -10.26 7.95
C ASP A 57 -12.43 -8.86 8.42
N GLY A 58 -12.58 -7.87 7.52
CA GLY A 58 -12.28 -6.48 7.85
C GLY A 58 -10.82 -6.13 7.82
N GLU A 59 -9.96 -7.06 7.45
CA GLU A 59 -8.53 -6.81 7.33
C GLU A 59 -8.08 -6.83 5.88
N TRP A 60 -7.21 -5.91 5.52
CA TRP A 60 -6.62 -5.86 4.18
C TRP A 60 -5.30 -6.60 4.17
N THR A 61 -5.13 -7.44 3.17
CA THR A 61 -3.88 -8.18 2.98
C THR A 61 -3.40 -8.01 1.56
N ILE A 62 -2.10 -8.16 1.35
CA ILE A 62 -1.52 -8.06 0.02
C ILE A 62 -1.59 -9.43 -0.64
N MET A 63 -2.33 -9.50 -1.76
CA MET A 63 -2.44 -10.74 -2.52
C MET A 63 -1.28 -10.91 -3.47
N SER A 64 -0.88 -9.83 -4.14
CA SER A 64 0.25 -9.89 -5.05
C SER A 64 0.84 -8.49 -5.19
N SER A 65 2.08 -8.43 -5.64
CA SER A 65 2.76 -7.18 -5.84
C SER A 65 3.85 -7.34 -6.88
N THR A 66 3.94 -6.36 -7.78
CA THR A 66 5.06 -6.29 -8.72
C THR A 66 6.14 -5.32 -8.22
N VAL A 67 5.94 -4.75 -7.03
CA VAL A 67 6.88 -3.80 -6.43
C VAL A 67 8.01 -4.56 -5.76
N GLU A 68 9.23 -4.33 -6.21
CA GLU A 68 10.39 -4.99 -5.63
C GLU A 68 10.83 -4.34 -4.33
N GLY A 69 11.21 -5.16 -3.37
CA GLY A 69 11.79 -4.70 -2.12
C GLY A 69 10.83 -4.07 -1.14
N MET A 70 9.56 -3.96 -1.49
CA MET A 70 8.59 -3.28 -0.64
C MET A 70 8.32 -4.01 0.68
N PHE A 71 8.43 -5.34 0.68
CA PHE A 71 8.06 -6.17 1.82
C PHE A 71 9.24 -6.93 2.40
N GLN A 72 10.43 -6.45 2.17
CA GLN A 72 11.61 -7.06 2.73
C GLN A 72 11.96 -6.49 4.10
#